data_e73399860e5b13bfe68cbbd4abe0c68d
#
_entry.id   e73399860e5b13bfe68cbbd4abe0c68d
#
_cell.length_a   1.000
_cell.length_b   1.000
_cell.length_c   1.000
_cell.angle_alpha   90.00
_cell.angle_beta   90.00
_cell.angle_gamma   90.00
#
_symmetry.space_group_name_H-M   'P 1'
#
loop_
_entity.id
_entity.type
_entity.pdbx_description
1 polymer ?
#
loop_
_entity_poly.entity_id
_entity_poly.type
_entity_poly.pdbx_seq_one_letter_code
_entity_poly.pdbx_strand_id
1 'polypeptide(L)'
;RDIDDGGARYNWVECSFVGMANLADSLYVLREEVFNTNRLSLAQLKEFLDADFAGHETERRRFLQGYPKYGQGSAELDAIVGETVAFLREECAKHRIEPDGSPYVPGGFCWVMHEVLGRACGATPDGRKAGWPFADGCGPAQGRETCGPTAAILSTTSWDHSPMIGGLAYNLKLSTSLFSTP
;
A
#
# COMPACT_ATOMS: atom_id res chain seq x y z
N ARG A 1 23.49 29.12 -2.83
CA ARG A 1 22.93 28.54 -1.59
C ARG A 1 23.18 27.06 -1.58
N ASP A 2 23.31 26.50 -0.39
CA ASP A 2 23.31 25.05 -0.17
C ASP A 2 21.92 24.47 -0.54
N ILE A 3 21.87 23.16 -0.83
CA ILE A 3 20.62 22.46 -1.13
C ILE A 3 19.67 22.53 0.06
N ASP A 4 20.21 22.41 1.27
CA ASP A 4 19.44 22.46 2.53
C ASP A 4 18.95 23.88 2.90
N ASP A 5 19.55 24.90 2.23
CA ASP A 5 19.15 26.31 2.35
C ASP A 5 18.23 26.78 1.21
N GLY A 6 17.59 25.87 0.51
CA GLY A 6 16.73 26.22 -0.62
C GLY A 6 17.50 26.68 -1.85
N GLY A 7 18.68 26.09 -2.13
CA GLY A 7 19.55 26.46 -3.26
C GLY A 7 19.05 26.01 -4.63
N ALA A 8 18.16 25.02 -4.69
CA ALA A 8 17.54 24.57 -5.93
C ALA A 8 16.35 25.47 -6.32
N ARG A 9 16.04 25.51 -7.62
CA ARG A 9 14.88 26.24 -8.14
C ARG A 9 13.55 25.64 -7.69
N TYR A 10 13.51 24.34 -7.53
CA TYR A 10 12.37 23.58 -7.07
C TYR A 10 12.82 22.73 -5.88
N ASN A 11 12.29 23.01 -4.71
CA ASN A 11 12.57 22.29 -3.49
C ASN A 11 11.29 21.65 -2.94
N TRP A 12 11.40 20.44 -2.46
CA TRP A 12 10.38 19.76 -1.67
C TRP A 12 11.01 18.69 -0.79
N VAL A 13 10.27 18.24 0.21
CA VAL A 13 10.58 17.01 0.95
C VAL A 13 9.57 15.95 0.55
N GLU A 14 10.08 14.82 0.10
CA GLU A 14 9.24 13.67 -0.16
C GLU A 14 8.85 12.97 1.14
N CYS A 15 7.54 12.74 1.29
CA CYS A 15 6.99 11.81 2.26
C CYS A 15 6.76 10.48 1.55
N SER A 16 7.68 9.54 1.69
CA SER A 16 7.58 8.21 1.08
C SER A 16 6.63 7.32 1.86
N PHE A 17 5.56 6.89 1.21
CA PHE A 17 4.58 5.98 1.78
C PHE A 17 4.78 4.56 1.27
N VAL A 18 4.68 3.59 2.17
CA VAL A 18 4.78 2.16 1.86
C VAL A 18 3.51 1.43 2.26
N GLY A 19 3.20 0.33 1.58
CA GLY A 19 2.08 -0.52 1.96
C GLY A 19 0.71 0.00 1.52
N MET A 20 0.62 0.84 0.48
CA MET A 20 -0.66 1.31 -0.05
C MET A 20 -1.61 0.16 -0.41
N ALA A 21 -1.08 -0.88 -1.07
CA ALA A 21 -1.85 -2.08 -1.39
C ALA A 21 -2.34 -2.81 -0.12
N ASN A 22 -1.47 -2.94 0.91
CA ASN A 22 -1.87 -3.55 2.18
C ASN A 22 -2.97 -2.73 2.88
N LEU A 23 -2.88 -1.39 2.80
CA LEU A 23 -3.90 -0.51 3.36
C LEU A 23 -5.24 -0.70 2.64
N ALA A 24 -5.25 -0.68 1.30
CA ALA A 24 -6.48 -0.87 0.52
C ALA A 24 -7.11 -2.23 0.79
N ASP A 25 -6.32 -3.30 0.76
CA ASP A 25 -6.77 -4.65 1.06
C ASP A 25 -7.31 -4.76 2.50
N SER A 26 -6.66 -4.09 3.46
CA SER A 26 -7.07 -4.08 4.87
C SER A 26 -8.38 -3.33 5.08
N LEU A 27 -8.54 -2.17 4.46
CA LEU A 27 -9.78 -1.39 4.54
C LEU A 27 -10.96 -2.15 3.91
N TYR A 28 -10.70 -2.83 2.80
CA TYR A 28 -11.70 -3.69 2.17
C TYR A 28 -12.15 -4.81 3.10
N VAL A 29 -11.22 -5.58 3.66
CA VAL A 29 -11.52 -6.68 4.60
C VAL A 29 -12.26 -6.17 5.84
N LEU A 30 -11.79 -5.06 6.42
CA LEU A 30 -12.42 -4.42 7.56
C LEU A 30 -13.89 -4.06 7.26
N ARG A 31 -14.14 -3.44 6.12
CA ARG A 31 -15.49 -3.06 5.69
C ARG A 31 -16.39 -4.28 5.53
N GLU A 32 -15.90 -5.32 4.85
CA GLU A 32 -16.69 -6.53 4.59
C GLU A 32 -16.96 -7.34 5.86
N GLU A 33 -15.95 -7.59 6.68
CA GLU A 33 -16.08 -8.46 7.86
C GLU A 33 -16.83 -7.79 8.99
N VAL A 34 -16.58 -6.49 9.22
CA VAL A 34 -17.13 -5.80 10.40
C VAL A 34 -18.41 -5.04 10.07
N PHE A 35 -18.46 -4.30 8.97
CA PHE A 35 -19.56 -3.37 8.71
C PHE A 35 -20.63 -3.95 7.78
N ASN A 36 -20.25 -4.65 6.72
CA ASN A 36 -21.22 -5.16 5.75
C ASN A 36 -21.84 -6.49 6.20
N THR A 37 -21.02 -7.44 6.65
CA THR A 37 -21.50 -8.78 7.00
C THR A 37 -21.67 -9.01 8.48
N ASN A 38 -21.13 -8.14 9.33
CA ASN A 38 -21.13 -8.27 10.80
C ASN A 38 -20.61 -9.64 11.28
N ARG A 39 -19.67 -10.26 10.54
CA ARG A 39 -19.07 -11.54 10.94
C ARG A 39 -18.14 -11.40 12.13
N LEU A 40 -17.53 -10.24 12.27
CA LEU A 40 -16.61 -9.90 13.35
C LEU A 40 -16.97 -8.55 13.95
N SER A 41 -16.76 -8.41 15.24
CA SER A 41 -16.64 -7.09 15.86
C SER A 41 -15.22 -6.54 15.66
N LEU A 42 -15.05 -5.23 15.80
CA LEU A 42 -13.72 -4.60 15.82
C LEU A 42 -12.83 -5.18 16.93
N ALA A 43 -13.41 -5.53 18.07
CA ALA A 43 -12.68 -6.13 19.19
C ALA A 43 -12.12 -7.51 18.82
N GLN A 44 -12.92 -8.36 18.18
CA GLN A 44 -12.46 -9.67 17.70
C GLN A 44 -11.39 -9.55 16.62
N LEU A 45 -11.57 -8.62 15.65
CA LEU A 45 -10.53 -8.37 14.65
C LEU A 45 -9.23 -7.94 15.32
N LYS A 46 -9.30 -7.01 16.28
CA LYS A 46 -8.12 -6.58 17.03
C LYS A 46 -7.45 -7.75 17.76
N GLU A 47 -8.21 -8.63 18.40
CA GLU A 47 -7.69 -9.83 19.07
C GLU A 47 -6.91 -10.72 18.09
N PHE A 48 -7.42 -10.94 16.86
CA PHE A 48 -6.73 -11.73 15.84
C PHE A 48 -5.40 -11.08 15.43
N LEU A 49 -5.38 -9.76 15.27
CA LEU A 49 -4.18 -9.01 14.89
C LEU A 49 -3.14 -9.00 16.02
N ASP A 50 -3.56 -8.79 17.27
CA ASP A 50 -2.67 -8.81 18.45
C ASP A 50 -2.04 -10.20 18.65
N ALA A 51 -2.79 -11.27 18.34
CA ALA A 51 -2.31 -12.64 18.38
C ALA A 51 -1.48 -13.07 17.15
N ASP A 52 -1.21 -12.16 16.20
CA ASP A 52 -0.60 -12.48 14.89
C ASP A 52 -1.29 -13.65 14.19
N PHE A 53 -2.62 -13.72 14.33
CA PHE A 53 -3.48 -14.80 13.86
C PHE A 53 -3.21 -16.17 14.50
N ALA A 54 -2.45 -16.27 15.59
CA ALA A 54 -2.26 -17.53 16.29
C ALA A 54 -3.63 -18.06 16.77
N GLY A 55 -3.98 -19.29 16.37
CA GLY A 55 -5.30 -19.87 16.62
C GLY A 55 -6.42 -19.40 15.67
N HIS A 56 -6.15 -18.44 14.76
CA HIS A 56 -7.12 -17.84 13.85
C HIS A 56 -6.69 -17.96 12.36
N GLU A 57 -6.01 -19.05 12.02
CA GLU A 57 -5.49 -19.26 10.66
C GLU A 57 -6.63 -19.44 9.61
N THR A 58 -7.82 -19.85 10.02
CA THR A 58 -8.99 -19.92 9.14
C THR A 58 -9.44 -18.53 8.72
N GLU A 59 -9.55 -17.61 9.69
CA GLU A 59 -9.91 -16.21 9.46
C GLU A 59 -8.83 -15.53 8.63
N ARG A 60 -7.57 -15.72 8.98
CA ARG A 60 -6.44 -15.22 8.21
C ARG A 60 -6.49 -15.67 6.75
N ARG A 61 -6.75 -16.96 6.50
CA ARG A 61 -6.87 -17.50 5.13
C ARG A 61 -8.03 -16.86 4.37
N ARG A 62 -9.17 -16.65 5.06
CA ARG A 62 -10.31 -15.93 4.48
C ARG A 62 -9.93 -14.48 4.12
N PHE A 63 -9.20 -13.76 4.97
CA PHE A 63 -8.73 -12.41 4.67
C PHE A 63 -7.77 -12.38 3.49
N LEU A 64 -6.91 -13.38 3.35
CA LEU A 64 -5.95 -13.50 2.27
C LEU A 64 -6.58 -13.83 0.91
N GLN A 65 -7.54 -14.75 0.89
CA GLN A 65 -8.01 -15.43 -0.32
C GLN A 65 -9.50 -15.28 -0.59
N GLY A 66 -10.28 -14.94 0.42
CA GLY A 66 -11.75 -14.84 0.32
C GLY A 66 -12.25 -13.51 -0.24
N TYR A 67 -11.36 -12.56 -0.46
CA TYR A 67 -11.68 -11.21 -0.95
C TYR A 67 -10.77 -10.81 -2.10
N PRO A 68 -11.24 -9.96 -3.03
CA PRO A 68 -10.39 -9.41 -4.07
C PRO A 68 -9.22 -8.64 -3.44
N LYS A 69 -8.14 -8.51 -4.19
CA LYS A 69 -6.93 -7.78 -3.80
C LYS A 69 -6.59 -6.73 -4.82
N TYR A 70 -5.96 -5.65 -4.36
CA TYR A 70 -5.38 -4.67 -5.26
C TYR A 70 -4.37 -5.36 -6.20
N GLY A 71 -4.44 -5.03 -7.48
CA GLY A 71 -3.66 -5.69 -8.53
C GLY A 71 -4.37 -6.87 -9.21
N GLN A 72 -5.63 -7.16 -8.85
CA GLN A 72 -6.42 -8.20 -9.48
C GLN A 72 -7.52 -7.66 -10.42
N GLY A 73 -7.50 -6.36 -10.73
CA GLY A 73 -8.50 -5.70 -11.58
C GLY A 73 -9.81 -5.37 -10.86
N SER A 74 -9.76 -5.17 -9.54
CA SER A 74 -10.91 -4.74 -8.75
C SER A 74 -11.00 -3.22 -8.74
N ALA A 75 -11.94 -2.65 -9.50
CA ALA A 75 -12.16 -1.21 -9.55
C ALA A 75 -12.42 -0.57 -8.17
N GLU A 76 -13.00 -1.33 -7.24
CA GLU A 76 -13.29 -0.87 -5.89
C GLU A 76 -12.01 -0.70 -5.05
N LEU A 77 -11.09 -1.68 -5.13
CA LEU A 77 -9.79 -1.58 -4.45
C LEU A 77 -8.89 -0.52 -5.10
N ASP A 78 -8.93 -0.42 -6.41
CA ASP A 78 -8.22 0.61 -7.17
C ASP A 78 -8.70 2.01 -6.75
N ALA A 79 -10.00 2.19 -6.55
CA ALA A 79 -10.58 3.44 -6.04
C ALA A 79 -10.09 3.77 -4.61
N ILE A 80 -9.99 2.78 -3.72
CA ILE A 80 -9.47 3.00 -2.35
C ILE A 80 -8.01 3.50 -2.40
N VAL A 81 -7.19 2.97 -3.32
CA VAL A 81 -5.82 3.47 -3.51
C VAL A 81 -5.83 4.91 -4.01
N GLY A 82 -6.66 5.22 -5.01
CA GLY A 82 -6.80 6.59 -5.53
C GLY A 82 -7.25 7.59 -4.45
N GLU A 83 -8.24 7.24 -3.64
CA GLU A 83 -8.70 8.04 -2.49
C GLU A 83 -7.59 8.23 -1.44
N THR A 84 -6.82 7.17 -1.18
CA THR A 84 -5.67 7.24 -0.26
C THR A 84 -4.62 8.22 -0.77
N VAL A 85 -4.28 8.18 -2.05
CA VAL A 85 -3.33 9.10 -2.67
C VAL A 85 -3.82 10.55 -2.62
N ALA A 86 -5.10 10.78 -2.91
CA ALA A 86 -5.70 12.11 -2.80
C ALA A 86 -5.61 12.64 -1.36
N PHE A 87 -5.94 11.82 -0.37
CA PHE A 87 -5.81 12.14 1.05
C PHE A 87 -4.35 12.49 1.42
N LEU A 88 -3.38 11.68 1.01
CA LEU A 88 -1.97 11.92 1.30
C LEU A 88 -1.49 13.26 0.72
N ARG A 89 -1.91 13.59 -0.50
CA ARG A 89 -1.63 14.89 -1.11
C ARG A 89 -2.18 16.05 -0.26
N GLU A 90 -3.44 15.93 0.17
CA GLU A 90 -4.09 16.96 0.97
C GLU A 90 -3.39 17.13 2.32
N GLU A 91 -2.98 16.03 2.97
CA GLU A 91 -2.25 16.09 4.23
C GLU A 91 -0.86 16.70 4.05
N CYS A 92 -0.08 16.26 3.07
CA CYS A 92 1.24 16.83 2.77
C CYS A 92 1.15 18.33 2.47
N ALA A 93 0.10 18.77 1.77
CA ALA A 93 -0.10 20.19 1.41
C ALA A 93 -0.31 21.12 2.61
N LYS A 94 -0.64 20.59 3.78
CA LYS A 94 -0.82 21.38 5.03
C LYS A 94 0.51 21.77 5.67
N HIS A 95 1.61 21.18 5.25
CA HIS A 95 2.92 21.32 5.88
C HIS A 95 3.91 22.03 4.95
N ARG A 96 4.85 22.78 5.57
CA ARG A 96 5.93 23.48 4.86
C ARG A 96 7.22 23.31 5.65
N ILE A 97 8.33 23.38 4.93
CA ILE A 97 9.67 23.27 5.51
C ILE A 97 10.19 24.70 5.78
N GLU A 98 10.73 24.90 6.94
CA GLU A 98 11.51 26.10 7.25
C GLU A 98 12.98 25.92 6.78
N PRO A 99 13.65 27.00 6.31
CA PRO A 99 13.17 28.40 6.30
C PRO A 99 12.57 28.85 4.96
N ASP A 100 12.54 28.03 3.92
CA ASP A 100 12.25 28.46 2.56
C ASP A 100 10.77 28.28 2.14
N GLY A 101 9.96 27.65 2.99
CA GLY A 101 8.55 27.40 2.73
C GLY A 101 8.29 26.29 1.72
N SER A 102 9.28 25.46 1.40
CA SER A 102 9.14 24.34 0.45
C SER A 102 8.05 23.35 0.88
N PRO A 103 7.29 22.78 -0.07
CA PRO A 103 6.20 21.88 0.26
C PRO A 103 6.69 20.48 0.65
N TYR A 104 5.92 19.81 1.50
CA TYR A 104 5.93 18.36 1.58
C TYR A 104 5.10 17.79 0.42
N VAL A 105 5.59 16.74 -0.20
CA VAL A 105 4.92 16.06 -1.31
C VAL A 105 4.87 14.55 -1.06
N PRO A 106 3.77 13.86 -1.44
CA PRO A 106 3.73 12.42 -1.30
C PRO A 106 4.55 11.74 -2.39
N GLY A 107 5.11 10.59 -2.03
CA GLY A 107 5.76 9.65 -2.92
C GLY A 107 5.51 8.21 -2.49
N GLY A 108 5.73 7.28 -3.37
CA GLY A 108 5.63 5.84 -3.14
C GLY A 108 6.89 5.13 -3.65
N PHE A 109 8.05 5.66 -3.28
CA PHE A 109 9.35 5.10 -3.62
C PHE A 109 10.18 4.91 -2.35
N CYS A 110 10.25 3.70 -1.86
CA CYS A 110 10.69 3.44 -0.50
C CYS A 110 11.99 2.63 -0.37
N TRP A 111 12.71 2.36 -1.48
CA TRP A 111 13.89 1.49 -1.48
C TRP A 111 13.57 0.15 -0.76
N VAL A 112 14.23 -0.13 0.35
CA VAL A 112 14.03 -1.32 1.19
C VAL A 112 13.18 -1.04 2.44
N MET A 113 12.63 0.17 2.59
CA MET A 113 11.90 0.56 3.80
C MET A 113 10.62 -0.23 4.01
N HIS A 114 10.02 -0.78 2.97
CA HIS A 114 8.89 -1.70 3.08
C HIS A 114 9.20 -2.93 3.95
N GLU A 115 10.45 -3.42 3.94
CA GLU A 115 10.89 -4.49 4.86
C GLU A 115 11.10 -3.96 6.27
N VAL A 116 11.80 -2.83 6.42
CA VAL A 116 12.15 -2.26 7.73
C VAL A 116 10.88 -1.90 8.50
N LEU A 117 9.96 -1.19 7.87
CA LEU A 117 8.68 -0.80 8.45
C LEU A 117 7.77 -2.02 8.67
N GLY A 118 7.80 -2.99 7.75
CA GLY A 118 7.09 -4.25 7.92
C GLY A 118 7.53 -5.03 9.16
N ARG A 119 8.84 -5.08 9.45
CA ARG A 119 9.38 -5.70 10.66
C ARG A 119 8.94 -5.02 11.94
N ALA A 120 8.73 -3.71 11.89
CA ALA A 120 8.28 -2.92 13.04
C ALA A 120 6.75 -2.93 13.24
N CYS A 121 6.00 -3.46 12.28
CA CYS A 121 4.53 -3.43 12.29
C CYS A 121 3.94 -4.80 12.62
N GLY A 122 2.90 -4.82 13.45
CA GLY A 122 2.09 -5.98 13.78
C GLY A 122 1.34 -6.55 12.55
N ALA A 123 0.52 -7.56 12.77
CA ALA A 123 -0.35 -8.13 11.75
C ALA A 123 -1.37 -7.10 11.23
N THR A 124 -1.81 -7.26 9.98
CA THR A 124 -2.76 -6.34 9.34
C THR A 124 -4.00 -7.08 8.81
N PRO A 125 -5.16 -6.39 8.72
CA PRO A 125 -6.44 -7.01 8.33
C PRO A 125 -6.45 -7.68 6.95
N ASP A 126 -5.53 -7.32 6.05
CA ASP A 126 -5.36 -8.02 4.76
C ASP A 126 -4.81 -9.45 4.89
N GLY A 127 -4.49 -9.88 6.13
CA GLY A 127 -3.92 -11.20 6.45
C GLY A 127 -2.39 -11.25 6.45
N ARG A 128 -1.69 -10.08 6.35
CA ARG A 128 -0.24 -9.99 6.52
C ARG A 128 0.12 -10.27 7.98
N LYS A 129 1.09 -11.15 8.22
CA LYS A 129 1.63 -11.42 9.57
C LYS A 129 2.56 -10.30 10.05
N ALA A 130 2.69 -10.21 11.36
CA ALA A 130 3.67 -9.34 11.99
C ALA A 130 5.08 -9.58 11.43
N GLY A 131 5.83 -8.52 11.23
CA GLY A 131 7.19 -8.60 10.74
C GLY A 131 7.37 -8.88 9.25
N TRP A 132 6.30 -9.19 8.51
CA TRP A 132 6.39 -9.40 7.07
C TRP A 132 6.48 -8.07 6.32
N PRO A 133 7.18 -8.04 5.15
CA PRO A 133 7.25 -6.83 4.33
C PRO A 133 5.87 -6.30 3.95
N PHE A 134 5.77 -4.99 3.79
CA PHE A 134 4.66 -4.34 3.11
C PHE A 134 4.83 -4.41 1.59
N ALA A 135 3.80 -4.02 0.85
CA ALA A 135 3.93 -3.70 -0.57
C ALA A 135 4.88 -2.52 -0.74
N ASP A 136 5.76 -2.60 -1.74
CA ASP A 136 6.64 -1.52 -2.13
C ASP A 136 5.98 -0.66 -3.23
N GLY A 137 6.15 0.62 -3.16
CA GLY A 137 5.62 1.54 -4.18
C GLY A 137 4.11 1.40 -4.40
N CYS A 138 3.70 1.41 -5.67
CA CYS A 138 2.30 1.36 -6.09
C CYS A 138 1.82 -0.01 -6.59
N GLY A 139 2.68 -1.02 -6.54
CA GLY A 139 2.33 -2.37 -6.94
C GLY A 139 1.46 -3.10 -5.90
N PRO A 140 0.87 -4.24 -6.26
CA PRO A 140 0.15 -5.09 -5.33
C PRO A 140 1.07 -5.64 -4.23
N ALA A 141 0.49 -6.03 -3.11
CA ALA A 141 1.24 -6.73 -2.07
C ALA A 141 1.76 -8.08 -2.61
N GLN A 142 2.96 -8.46 -2.18
CA GLN A 142 3.67 -9.62 -2.69
C GLN A 142 2.82 -10.90 -2.60
N GLY A 143 2.72 -11.61 -3.73
CA GLY A 143 1.95 -12.84 -3.87
C GLY A 143 0.43 -12.65 -3.93
N ARG A 144 -0.05 -11.41 -4.12
CA ARG A 144 -1.47 -11.11 -4.31
C ARG A 144 -1.88 -10.96 -5.77
N GLU A 145 -0.93 -10.77 -6.67
CA GLU A 145 -1.11 -10.59 -8.12
C GLU A 145 -1.45 -11.91 -8.84
N THR A 146 -2.53 -12.57 -8.42
CA THR A 146 -2.91 -13.90 -8.94
C THR A 146 -3.62 -13.86 -10.30
N CYS A 147 -3.99 -12.66 -10.77
CA CYS A 147 -4.67 -12.46 -12.07
C CYS A 147 -3.70 -12.09 -13.21
N GLY A 148 -2.40 -12.23 -12.98
CA GLY A 148 -1.34 -11.98 -13.95
C GLY A 148 -0.92 -10.51 -14.07
N PRO A 149 0.18 -10.26 -14.83
CA PRO A 149 0.81 -8.93 -14.87
C PRO A 149 -0.08 -7.86 -15.49
N THR A 150 -0.92 -8.22 -16.47
CA THR A 150 -1.84 -7.26 -17.10
C THR A 150 -2.85 -6.70 -16.10
N ALA A 151 -3.44 -7.54 -15.25
CA ALA A 151 -4.37 -7.09 -14.23
C ALA A 151 -3.67 -6.17 -13.21
N ALA A 152 -2.46 -6.51 -12.81
CA ALA A 152 -1.66 -5.68 -11.90
C ALA A 152 -1.31 -4.32 -12.51
N ILE A 153 -0.93 -4.27 -13.77
CA ILE A 153 -0.67 -2.99 -14.50
C ILE A 153 -1.95 -2.17 -14.60
N LEU A 154 -3.07 -2.77 -14.98
CA LEU A 154 -4.35 -2.06 -15.09
C LEU A 154 -4.78 -1.45 -13.75
N SER A 155 -4.71 -2.20 -12.66
CA SER A 155 -4.98 -1.67 -11.33
C SER A 155 -4.06 -0.51 -10.98
N THR A 156 -2.75 -0.65 -11.23
CA THR A 156 -1.77 0.40 -10.93
C THR A 156 -1.99 1.66 -11.74
N THR A 157 -2.51 1.57 -12.96
CA THR A 157 -2.73 2.71 -13.86
C THR A 157 -4.15 3.27 -13.84
N SER A 158 -5.04 2.73 -13.00
CA SER A 158 -6.47 3.10 -12.97
C SER A 158 -6.77 4.38 -12.17
N TRP A 159 -5.84 4.87 -11.37
CA TRP A 159 -5.99 6.05 -10.52
C TRP A 159 -5.00 7.16 -10.90
N ASP A 160 -5.25 8.40 -10.44
CA ASP A 160 -4.43 9.56 -10.78
C ASP A 160 -3.08 9.55 -10.05
N HIS A 161 -1.99 9.44 -10.80
CA HIS A 161 -0.62 9.47 -10.27
C HIS A 161 -0.07 10.89 -10.08
N SER A 162 -0.71 11.90 -10.63
CA SER A 162 -0.21 13.28 -10.61
C SER A 162 0.07 13.85 -9.21
N PRO A 163 -0.61 13.41 -8.12
CA PRO A 163 -0.28 13.85 -6.78
C PRO A 163 1.06 13.33 -6.24
N MET A 164 1.58 12.23 -6.77
CA MET A 164 2.78 11.53 -6.27
C MET A 164 4.07 12.15 -6.83
N ILE A 165 4.24 13.45 -6.60
CA ILE A 165 5.35 14.25 -7.15
C ILE A 165 6.72 13.77 -6.65
N GLY A 166 6.79 13.22 -5.43
CA GLY A 166 8.02 12.68 -4.85
C GLY A 166 8.57 11.46 -5.61
N GLY A 167 7.74 10.84 -6.41
CA GLY A 167 8.08 9.64 -7.17
C GLY A 167 7.16 8.47 -6.86
N LEU A 168 7.05 7.55 -7.81
CA LEU A 168 6.22 6.37 -7.68
C LEU A 168 6.90 5.18 -8.34
N ALA A 169 7.15 4.11 -7.60
CA ALA A 169 7.76 2.91 -8.12
C ALA A 169 6.72 1.80 -8.32
N TYR A 170 6.78 1.17 -9.47
CA TYR A 170 6.09 -0.10 -9.73
C TYR A 170 7.11 -1.17 -10.08
N ASN A 171 7.26 -2.15 -9.21
CA ASN A 171 8.17 -3.27 -9.38
C ASN A 171 7.42 -4.49 -9.91
N LEU A 172 7.70 -4.87 -11.15
CA LEU A 172 7.14 -6.06 -11.78
C LEU A 172 8.20 -7.16 -11.86
N LYS A 173 7.96 -8.26 -11.14
CA LYS A 173 8.85 -9.43 -11.16
C LYS A 173 8.27 -10.49 -12.05
N LEU A 174 8.96 -10.78 -13.15
CA LEU A 174 8.59 -11.84 -14.11
C LEU A 174 9.48 -13.05 -13.91
N SER A 175 8.88 -14.25 -13.92
CA SER A 175 9.63 -15.50 -13.94
C SER A 175 10.28 -15.72 -15.29
N THR A 176 11.52 -16.21 -15.32
CA THR A 176 12.20 -16.60 -16.57
C THR A 176 11.45 -17.72 -17.31
N SER A 177 10.64 -18.53 -16.62
CA SER A 177 9.81 -19.55 -17.23
C SER A 177 8.73 -19.00 -18.18
N LEU A 178 8.35 -17.72 -18.04
CA LEU A 178 7.43 -17.05 -18.97
C LEU A 178 8.02 -16.87 -20.37
N PHE A 179 9.35 -16.92 -20.48
CA PHE A 179 10.08 -16.72 -21.74
C PHE A 179 10.65 -18.04 -22.27
N SER A 180 10.38 -19.17 -21.60
CA SER A 180 10.87 -20.49 -21.95
C SER A 180 9.83 -21.27 -22.77
N THR A 181 9.19 -20.61 -23.75
CA THR A 181 8.39 -21.36 -24.75
C THR A 181 9.32 -21.92 -25.82
N PRO A 182 9.15 -23.20 -26.19
CA PRO A 182 9.89 -23.77 -27.30
C PRO A 182 9.48 -23.13 -28.62
#